data_1ad2ffaed4673a5572e37391d8ad432b
#
_entry.id   1ad2ffaed4673a5572e37391d8ad432b
#
_cell.length_a   1.000
_cell.length_b   1.000
_cell.length_c   1.000
_cell.angle_alpha   90.00
_cell.angle_beta   90.00
_cell.angle_gamma   90.00
#
_symmetry.space_group_name_H-M   'P 1'
#
loop_
_entity.id
_entity.type
_entity.pdbx_description
1 polymer ?
#
loop_
_entity_poly.entity_id
_entity_poly.type
_entity_poly.pdbx_seq_one_letter_code
_entity_poly.pdbx_strand_id
1 'polypeptide(L)'
;SRRQRQMCIRDRYGATVIPVNCLELSEKDIKYIMTQILFAFPIKEINIRMEKWITGLAKGHWLKDEIFSKVRESAQDIKLVREVKQAAEKIRECQYITHSKIAEIDLGQGSVTIQVNLDSTLFYKILGETTGIEIVNESDLLPILMELNKIKKEYEKIKPALDEVEATGYGIVTVSYTHLTLP
;
A
#
# COMPACT_ATOMS: atom_id res chain seq x y z
N SER A 1 7.05 -44.91 -19.01
CA SER A 1 5.70 -44.38 -19.24
C SER A 1 5.76 -42.97 -19.80
N ARG A 2 4.66 -42.48 -20.41
CA ARG A 2 4.54 -41.10 -20.91
C ARG A 2 4.87 -40.04 -19.83
N ARG A 3 4.45 -40.28 -18.57
CA ARG A 3 4.76 -39.44 -17.40
C ARG A 3 6.25 -39.40 -17.07
N GLN A 4 6.94 -40.52 -17.14
CA GLN A 4 8.40 -40.57 -16.86
C GLN A 4 9.20 -39.79 -17.90
N ARG A 5 8.85 -39.88 -19.20
CA ARG A 5 9.50 -39.08 -20.25
C ARG A 5 9.29 -37.55 -20.06
N GLN A 6 8.09 -37.14 -19.66
CA GLN A 6 7.79 -35.75 -19.36
C GLN A 6 8.60 -35.24 -18.16
N MET A 7 8.71 -36.04 -17.07
CA MET A 7 9.57 -35.69 -15.94
C MET A 7 11.02 -35.51 -16.36
N CYS A 8 11.58 -36.48 -17.10
CA CYS A 8 12.96 -36.38 -17.55
C CYS A 8 13.26 -35.19 -18.45
N ILE A 9 12.33 -34.79 -19.32
CA ILE A 9 12.49 -33.62 -20.19
C ILE A 9 12.39 -32.34 -19.35
N ARG A 10 11.44 -32.24 -18.44
CA ARG A 10 11.27 -31.11 -17.52
C ARG A 10 12.50 -30.89 -16.66
N ASP A 11 13.03 -31.97 -16.09
CA ASP A 11 14.22 -31.92 -15.22
C ASP A 11 15.47 -31.53 -16.00
N ARG A 12 15.59 -31.96 -17.26
CA ARG A 12 16.73 -31.62 -18.12
C ARG A 12 16.76 -30.16 -18.57
N TYR A 13 15.59 -29.60 -18.90
CA TYR A 13 15.51 -28.24 -19.48
C TYR A 13 15.02 -27.19 -18.52
N GLY A 14 14.58 -27.53 -17.32
CA GLY A 14 14.02 -26.61 -16.34
C GLY A 14 12.74 -25.89 -16.82
N ALA A 15 12.15 -26.39 -17.92
CA ALA A 15 11.02 -25.76 -18.60
C ALA A 15 9.71 -26.56 -18.40
N THR A 16 8.58 -25.87 -18.49
CA THR A 16 7.27 -26.51 -18.47
C THR A 16 7.06 -27.35 -19.73
N VAL A 17 6.84 -28.64 -19.56
CA VAL A 17 6.59 -29.58 -20.68
C VAL A 17 5.12 -29.90 -20.76
N ILE A 18 4.50 -29.58 -21.91
CA ILE A 18 3.07 -29.80 -22.18
C ILE A 18 2.94 -30.92 -23.21
N PRO A 19 2.29 -32.06 -22.90
CA PRO A 19 2.00 -33.08 -23.88
C PRO A 19 0.83 -32.63 -24.76
N VAL A 20 1.06 -32.57 -26.05
CA VAL A 20 0.06 -32.17 -27.02
C VAL A 20 -0.12 -33.27 -28.08
N ASN A 21 -1.38 -33.55 -28.47
CA ASN A 21 -1.67 -34.37 -29.61
C ASN A 21 -1.87 -33.48 -30.84
N CYS A 22 -0.87 -33.38 -31.70
CA CYS A 22 -0.91 -32.49 -32.85
C CYS A 22 -1.96 -32.88 -33.90
N LEU A 23 -2.47 -34.12 -33.90
CA LEU A 23 -3.49 -34.59 -34.82
C LEU A 23 -4.92 -34.21 -34.40
N GLU A 24 -5.10 -33.98 -33.08
CA GLU A 24 -6.41 -33.67 -32.48
C GLU A 24 -6.33 -32.45 -31.59
N LEU A 25 -5.68 -31.39 -32.08
CA LEU A 25 -5.48 -30.17 -31.32
C LEU A 25 -6.80 -29.42 -31.20
N SER A 26 -7.36 -29.37 -30.00
CA SER A 26 -8.61 -28.66 -29.72
C SER A 26 -8.31 -27.19 -29.37
N GLU A 27 -9.34 -26.34 -29.49
CA GLU A 27 -9.27 -24.93 -29.06
C GLU A 27 -8.86 -24.81 -27.57
N LYS A 28 -9.28 -25.75 -26.71
CA LYS A 28 -8.91 -25.80 -25.29
C LYS A 28 -7.44 -26.07 -25.10
N ASP A 29 -6.86 -26.95 -25.92
CA ASP A 29 -5.42 -27.26 -25.86
C ASP A 29 -4.60 -26.05 -26.29
N ILE A 30 -5.03 -25.33 -27.32
CA ILE A 30 -4.38 -24.11 -27.79
C ILE A 30 -4.42 -23.04 -26.68
N LYS A 31 -5.59 -22.79 -26.09
CA LYS A 31 -5.73 -21.85 -24.97
C LYS A 31 -4.86 -22.24 -23.78
N TYR A 32 -4.79 -23.51 -23.45
CA TYR A 32 -3.94 -24.02 -22.37
C TYR A 32 -2.46 -23.77 -22.67
N ILE A 33 -1.98 -24.09 -23.87
CA ILE A 33 -0.60 -23.84 -24.29
C ILE A 33 -0.26 -22.35 -24.19
N MET A 34 -1.12 -21.49 -24.74
CA MET A 34 -0.93 -20.04 -24.69
C MET A 34 -0.86 -19.53 -23.25
N THR A 35 -1.75 -20.02 -22.39
CA THR A 35 -1.74 -19.67 -20.95
C THR A 35 -0.43 -20.08 -20.28
N GLN A 36 0.08 -21.28 -20.57
CA GLN A 36 1.36 -21.73 -20.01
C GLN A 36 2.55 -20.91 -20.52
N ILE A 37 2.51 -20.49 -21.77
CA ILE A 37 3.52 -19.57 -22.33
C ILE A 37 3.46 -18.22 -21.59
N LEU A 38 2.26 -17.64 -21.40
CA LEU A 38 2.09 -16.38 -20.68
C LEU A 38 2.58 -16.47 -19.23
N PHE A 39 2.34 -17.59 -18.56
CA PHE A 39 2.82 -17.82 -17.20
C PHE A 39 4.35 -17.98 -17.10
N ALA A 40 5.03 -18.28 -18.21
CA ALA A 40 6.49 -18.35 -18.28
C ALA A 40 7.16 -17.01 -18.63
N PHE A 41 6.38 -15.93 -18.83
CA PHE A 41 6.96 -14.61 -19.08
C PHE A 41 7.72 -14.09 -17.87
N PRO A 42 8.89 -13.46 -18.08
CA PRO A 42 9.67 -12.86 -17.01
C PRO A 42 9.03 -11.57 -16.50
N ILE A 43 9.11 -11.36 -15.19
CA ILE A 43 8.73 -10.10 -14.55
C ILE A 43 9.98 -9.29 -14.26
N LYS A 44 9.94 -8.02 -14.60
CA LYS A 44 11.01 -7.03 -14.38
C LYS A 44 10.66 -6.07 -13.26
N GLU A 45 9.38 -5.79 -13.08
CA GLU A 45 8.90 -4.77 -12.15
C GLU A 45 7.64 -5.23 -11.42
N ILE A 46 7.62 -5.00 -10.12
CA ILE A 46 6.45 -5.26 -9.27
C ILE A 46 6.03 -3.96 -8.62
N ASN A 47 4.87 -3.46 -8.99
CA ASN A 47 4.26 -2.27 -8.46
C ASN A 47 3.29 -2.65 -7.35
N ILE A 48 3.45 -2.05 -6.18
CA ILE A 48 2.53 -2.24 -5.06
C ILE A 48 1.66 -1.00 -4.92
N ARG A 49 0.36 -1.19 -5.05
CA ARG A 49 -0.64 -0.14 -4.81
C ARG A 49 -1.27 -0.35 -3.46
N MET A 50 -1.15 0.62 -2.58
CA MET A 50 -1.71 0.62 -1.22
C MET A 50 -2.30 1.99 -0.87
N GLU A 51 -2.91 2.13 0.29
CA GLU A 51 -3.47 3.38 0.79
C GLU A 51 -2.37 4.46 0.92
N LYS A 52 -2.66 5.65 0.40
CA LYS A 52 -1.69 6.75 0.30
C LYS A 52 -1.17 7.25 1.66
N TRP A 53 -1.97 7.14 2.72
CA TRP A 53 -1.59 7.62 4.04
C TRP A 53 -0.35 6.92 4.60
N ILE A 54 -0.10 5.65 4.22
CA ILE A 54 1.10 4.91 4.62
C ILE A 54 2.37 5.58 4.09
N THR A 55 2.33 6.08 2.86
CA THR A 55 3.48 6.76 2.28
C THR A 55 3.79 8.07 3.00
N GLY A 56 2.77 8.70 3.62
CA GLY A 56 2.89 9.89 4.43
C GLY A 56 3.49 9.67 5.84
N LEU A 57 3.57 8.42 6.31
CA LEU A 57 4.20 8.11 7.58
C LEU A 57 5.69 8.43 7.56
N ALA A 58 6.22 8.84 8.71
CA ALA A 58 7.63 9.14 8.88
C ALA A 58 8.52 7.92 8.49
N LYS A 59 9.75 8.21 8.06
CA LYS A 59 10.75 7.16 7.86
C LYS A 59 11.07 6.51 9.20
N GLY A 60 11.10 5.17 9.23
CA GLY A 60 11.31 4.41 10.46
C GLY A 60 10.04 4.17 11.29
N HIS A 61 8.87 4.51 10.76
CA HIS A 61 7.62 4.15 11.41
C HIS A 61 7.41 2.63 11.34
N TRP A 62 7.18 2.00 12.48
CA TRP A 62 7.12 0.55 12.63
C TRP A 62 6.20 -0.15 11.61
N LEU A 63 4.98 0.38 11.41
CA LEU A 63 4.00 -0.19 10.46
C LEU A 63 4.52 -0.13 9.02
N LYS A 64 5.12 1.00 8.64
CA LYS A 64 5.68 1.19 7.29
C LYS A 64 6.82 0.21 7.04
N ASP A 65 7.73 0.11 7.97
CA ASP A 65 8.91 -0.75 7.85
C ASP A 65 8.49 -2.23 7.80
N GLU A 66 7.51 -2.65 8.60
CA GLU A 66 7.00 -4.01 8.60
C GLU A 66 6.32 -4.39 7.28
N ILE A 67 5.43 -3.54 6.78
CA ILE A 67 4.74 -3.77 5.49
C ILE A 67 5.76 -3.82 4.35
N PHE A 68 6.67 -2.84 4.27
CA PHE A 68 7.68 -2.81 3.20
C PHE A 68 8.67 -3.96 3.28
N SER A 69 9.05 -4.39 4.48
CA SER A 69 9.90 -5.57 4.68
C SER A 69 9.21 -6.82 4.15
N LYS A 70 7.94 -7.03 4.52
CA LYS A 70 7.16 -8.19 4.08
C LYS A 70 6.92 -8.23 2.58
N VAL A 71 6.61 -7.06 2.00
CA VAL A 71 6.47 -6.91 0.54
C VAL A 71 7.79 -7.22 -0.15
N ARG A 72 8.90 -6.69 0.34
CA ARG A 72 10.23 -6.94 -0.24
C ARG A 72 10.61 -8.41 -0.16
N GLU A 73 10.42 -9.04 0.98
CA GLU A 73 10.67 -10.47 1.18
C GLU A 73 9.85 -11.32 0.19
N SER A 74 8.55 -11.01 0.05
CA SER A 74 7.65 -11.73 -0.86
C SER A 74 7.99 -11.52 -2.34
N ALA A 75 8.59 -10.37 -2.68
CA ALA A 75 8.93 -10.00 -4.06
C ALA A 75 10.30 -10.52 -4.53
N GLN A 76 11.22 -10.83 -3.60
CA GLN A 76 12.60 -11.22 -3.94
C GLN A 76 12.71 -12.47 -4.82
N ASP A 77 11.79 -13.41 -4.64
CA ASP A 77 11.83 -14.70 -5.32
C ASP A 77 11.04 -14.73 -6.63
N ILE A 78 10.38 -13.61 -7.00
CA ILE A 78 9.53 -13.57 -8.19
C ILE A 78 10.36 -13.27 -9.42
N LYS A 79 10.37 -14.22 -10.36
CA LYS A 79 10.99 -14.07 -11.68
C LYS A 79 10.00 -14.22 -12.82
N LEU A 80 8.93 -14.98 -12.61
CA LEU A 80 7.97 -15.36 -13.63
C LEU A 80 6.53 -15.01 -13.20
N VAL A 81 5.67 -14.77 -14.19
CA VAL A 81 4.25 -14.44 -13.96
C VAL A 81 3.54 -15.48 -13.09
N ARG A 82 3.85 -16.76 -13.25
CA ARG A 82 3.25 -17.84 -12.45
C ARG A 82 3.50 -17.72 -10.93
N GLU A 83 4.57 -17.04 -10.54
CA GLU A 83 5.00 -16.88 -9.14
C GLU A 83 4.30 -15.71 -8.44
N VAL A 84 3.73 -14.79 -9.22
CA VAL A 84 3.05 -13.59 -8.69
C VAL A 84 1.89 -13.95 -7.76
N LYS A 85 1.13 -14.99 -8.08
CA LYS A 85 0.01 -15.40 -7.26
C LYS A 85 0.46 -15.85 -5.87
N GLN A 86 1.54 -16.63 -5.80
CA GLN A 86 2.12 -17.06 -4.53
C GLN A 86 2.66 -15.90 -3.71
N ALA A 87 3.27 -14.91 -4.38
CA ALA A 87 3.73 -13.71 -3.70
C ALA A 87 2.58 -12.86 -3.16
N ALA A 88 1.50 -12.70 -3.91
CA ALA A 88 0.32 -11.99 -3.40
C ALA A 88 -0.30 -12.72 -2.18
N GLU A 89 -0.27 -14.05 -2.17
CA GLU A 89 -0.70 -14.86 -1.02
C GLU A 89 0.23 -14.67 0.18
N LYS A 90 1.55 -14.67 -0.01
CA LYS A 90 2.54 -14.39 1.06
C LYS A 90 2.39 -12.99 1.63
N ILE A 91 2.15 -11.99 0.79
CA ILE A 91 1.88 -10.61 1.25
C ILE A 91 0.64 -10.57 2.15
N ARG A 92 -0.40 -11.35 1.82
CA ARG A 92 -1.63 -11.44 2.62
C ARG A 92 -1.42 -12.07 4.00
N GLU A 93 -0.37 -12.82 4.23
CA GLU A 93 -0.04 -13.40 5.55
C GLU A 93 0.37 -12.34 6.58
N CYS A 94 0.64 -11.09 6.15
CA CYS A 94 0.90 -9.99 7.06
C CYS A 94 -0.39 -9.63 7.84
N GLN A 95 -0.29 -9.56 9.16
CA GLN A 95 -1.43 -9.32 10.06
C GLN A 95 -2.19 -8.01 9.81
N TYR A 96 -1.54 -7.03 9.16
CA TYR A 96 -2.11 -5.71 8.87
C TYR A 96 -2.78 -5.65 7.50
N ILE A 97 -2.66 -6.70 6.68
CA ILE A 97 -3.16 -6.74 5.32
C ILE A 97 -4.44 -7.59 5.26
N THR A 98 -5.56 -6.94 4.97
CA THR A 98 -6.85 -7.61 4.85
C THR A 98 -6.97 -8.33 3.52
N HIS A 99 -6.58 -7.67 2.44
CA HIS A 99 -6.67 -8.22 1.09
C HIS A 99 -5.44 -7.88 0.26
N SER A 100 -4.99 -8.88 -0.52
CA SER A 100 -3.98 -8.71 -1.55
C SER A 100 -4.49 -9.36 -2.83
N LYS A 101 -4.51 -8.63 -3.94
CA LYS A 101 -4.94 -9.12 -5.24
C LYS A 101 -4.06 -8.57 -6.35
N ILE A 102 -3.90 -9.35 -7.40
CA ILE A 102 -3.27 -8.89 -8.63
C ILE A 102 -4.27 -7.96 -9.33
N ALA A 103 -3.90 -6.69 -9.49
CA ALA A 103 -4.73 -5.69 -10.15
C ALA A 103 -4.51 -5.68 -11.66
N GLU A 104 -3.24 -5.80 -12.08
CA GLU A 104 -2.86 -5.69 -13.49
C GLU A 104 -1.58 -6.47 -13.76
N ILE A 105 -1.47 -7.07 -14.94
CA ILE A 105 -0.26 -7.70 -15.45
C ILE A 105 -0.03 -7.18 -16.86
N ASP A 106 1.05 -6.43 -17.04
CA ASP A 106 1.52 -6.00 -18.35
C ASP A 106 2.67 -6.89 -18.82
N LEU A 107 2.34 -7.83 -19.69
CA LEU A 107 3.31 -8.76 -20.25
C LEU A 107 4.25 -8.11 -21.25
N GLY A 108 3.85 -6.99 -21.88
CA GLY A 108 4.69 -6.25 -22.83
C GLY A 108 5.84 -5.56 -22.13
N GLN A 109 5.62 -4.95 -21.00
CA GLN A 109 6.64 -4.31 -20.17
C GLN A 109 7.28 -5.28 -19.17
N GLY A 110 6.59 -6.38 -18.85
CA GLY A 110 6.99 -7.32 -17.81
C GLY A 110 6.73 -6.75 -16.42
N SER A 111 5.67 -5.95 -16.26
CA SER A 111 5.29 -5.34 -14.99
C SER A 111 4.01 -5.96 -14.41
N VAL A 112 3.96 -6.01 -13.08
CA VAL A 112 2.79 -6.50 -12.34
C VAL A 112 2.42 -5.48 -11.28
N THR A 113 1.14 -5.18 -11.16
CA THR A 113 0.59 -4.34 -10.10
C THR A 113 -0.20 -5.19 -9.13
N ILE A 114 0.21 -5.22 -7.87
CA ILE A 114 -0.49 -5.88 -6.77
C ILE A 114 -1.17 -4.80 -5.93
N GLN A 115 -2.49 -4.91 -5.78
CA GLN A 115 -3.28 -4.08 -4.89
C GLN A 115 -3.29 -4.71 -3.51
N VAL A 116 -2.85 -3.95 -2.52
CA VAL A 116 -2.82 -4.34 -1.11
C VAL A 116 -3.76 -3.42 -0.34
N ASN A 117 -4.70 -4.00 0.39
CA ASN A 117 -5.64 -3.28 1.24
C ASN A 117 -5.35 -3.60 2.69
N LEU A 118 -5.26 -2.58 3.50
CA LEU A 118 -5.03 -2.69 4.94
C LEU A 118 -6.33 -2.71 5.73
N ASP A 119 -6.23 -3.03 7.00
CA ASP A 119 -7.36 -2.88 7.91
C ASP A 119 -7.69 -1.39 8.09
N SER A 120 -8.94 -1.03 7.83
CA SER A 120 -9.42 0.36 7.94
C SER A 120 -9.26 0.96 9.35
N THR A 121 -9.26 0.12 10.38
CA THR A 121 -9.09 0.55 11.78
C THR A 121 -7.66 1.02 12.05
N LEU A 122 -6.68 0.53 11.30
CA LEU A 122 -5.27 0.92 11.45
C LEU A 122 -5.04 2.41 11.20
N PHE A 123 -5.75 3.01 10.25
CA PHE A 123 -5.63 4.43 9.98
C PHE A 123 -5.94 5.27 11.22
N TYR A 124 -7.06 4.99 11.88
CA TYR A 124 -7.47 5.73 13.08
C TYR A 124 -6.55 5.46 14.26
N LYS A 125 -6.12 4.20 14.43
CA LYS A 125 -5.15 3.83 15.46
C LYS A 125 -3.84 4.60 15.32
N ILE A 126 -3.26 4.62 14.11
CA ILE A 126 -2.02 5.35 13.83
C ILE A 126 -2.21 6.86 13.97
N LEU A 127 -3.36 7.38 13.54
CA LEU A 127 -3.69 8.78 13.71
C LEU A 127 -3.75 9.16 15.20
N GLY A 128 -4.38 8.32 16.03
CA GLY A 128 -4.41 8.48 17.48
C GLY A 128 -3.03 8.41 18.12
N GLU A 129 -2.22 7.42 17.74
CA GLU A 129 -0.82 7.29 18.23
C GLU A 129 0.03 8.52 17.87
N THR A 130 -0.16 9.07 16.67
CA THR A 130 0.64 10.20 16.18
C THR A 130 0.21 11.52 16.80
N THR A 131 -1.10 11.72 17.01
CA THR A 131 -1.66 12.99 17.50
C THR A 131 -1.86 13.02 19.01
N GLY A 132 -1.85 11.86 19.68
CA GLY A 132 -2.19 11.74 21.10
C GLY A 132 -3.70 11.92 21.37
N ILE A 133 -4.55 11.93 20.34
CA ILE A 133 -6.00 12.12 20.44
C ILE A 133 -6.67 10.77 20.17
N GLU A 134 -7.59 10.36 21.02
CA GLU A 134 -8.33 9.13 20.81
C GLU A 134 -9.34 9.28 19.67
N ILE A 135 -9.10 8.55 18.58
CA ILE A 135 -9.93 8.56 17.36
C ILE A 135 -10.23 7.11 17.00
N VAL A 136 -11.49 6.74 16.98
CA VAL A 136 -11.92 5.36 16.72
C VAL A 136 -12.51 5.24 15.32
N ASN A 137 -13.17 6.28 14.82
CA ASN A 137 -13.89 6.25 13.55
C ASN A 137 -13.99 7.65 12.91
N GLU A 138 -14.59 7.71 11.73
CA GLU A 138 -14.79 8.96 10.97
C GLU A 138 -15.61 10.00 11.72
N SER A 139 -16.58 9.57 12.55
CA SER A 139 -17.45 10.48 13.29
C SER A 139 -16.68 11.28 14.35
N ASP A 140 -15.60 10.72 14.89
CA ASP A 140 -14.76 11.38 15.88
C ASP A 140 -13.84 12.41 15.23
N LEU A 141 -13.46 12.16 13.97
CA LEU A 141 -12.48 12.98 13.25
C LEU A 141 -13.03 14.39 12.94
N LEU A 142 -14.29 14.50 12.54
CA LEU A 142 -14.88 15.77 12.11
C LEU A 142 -14.95 16.81 13.24
N PRO A 143 -15.44 16.49 14.46
CA PRO A 143 -15.41 17.41 15.60
C PRO A 143 -13.99 17.88 15.94
N ILE A 144 -13.03 16.96 15.95
CA ILE A 144 -11.62 17.27 16.24
C ILE A 144 -11.06 18.26 15.21
N LEU A 145 -11.31 18.04 13.91
CA LEU A 145 -10.88 18.96 12.87
C LEU A 145 -11.52 20.34 13.00
N MET A 146 -12.79 20.40 13.41
CA MET A 146 -13.48 21.66 13.67
C MET A 146 -12.86 22.43 14.85
N GLU A 147 -12.53 21.72 15.92
CA GLU A 147 -11.88 22.27 17.11
C GLU A 147 -10.47 22.77 16.77
N LEU A 148 -9.67 21.94 16.10
CA LEU A 148 -8.33 22.32 15.64
C LEU A 148 -8.37 23.56 14.73
N ASN A 149 -9.39 23.68 13.87
CA ASN A 149 -9.53 24.87 13.02
C ASN A 149 -9.84 26.13 13.84
N LYS A 150 -10.64 26.03 14.93
CA LYS A 150 -10.86 27.16 15.83
C LYS A 150 -9.55 27.54 16.54
N ILE A 151 -8.86 26.57 17.13
CA ILE A 151 -7.59 26.80 17.82
C ILE A 151 -6.57 27.43 16.84
N LYS A 152 -6.48 26.92 15.62
CA LYS A 152 -5.59 27.45 14.59
C LYS A 152 -5.90 28.92 14.30
N LYS A 153 -7.16 29.28 14.13
CA LYS A 153 -7.58 30.67 13.89
C LYS A 153 -7.21 31.61 15.05
N GLU A 154 -7.37 31.15 16.29
CA GLU A 154 -6.94 31.92 17.47
C GLU A 154 -5.42 32.02 17.55
N TYR A 155 -4.72 30.93 17.29
CA TYR A 155 -3.26 30.92 17.23
C TYR A 155 -2.71 31.85 16.16
N GLU A 156 -3.31 31.89 14.97
CA GLU A 156 -2.89 32.81 13.89
C GLU A 156 -3.00 34.28 14.28
N LYS A 157 -3.93 34.64 15.17
CA LYS A 157 -4.05 36.04 15.69
C LYS A 157 -2.88 36.41 16.60
N ILE A 158 -2.39 35.47 17.40
CA ILE A 158 -1.32 35.73 18.39
C ILE A 158 0.07 35.38 17.85
N LYS A 159 0.15 34.60 16.76
CA LYS A 159 1.41 34.15 16.18
C LYS A 159 2.40 35.30 15.91
N PRO A 160 2.02 36.44 15.30
CA PRO A 160 2.96 37.54 15.05
C PRO A 160 3.60 38.07 16.35
N ALA A 161 2.81 38.12 17.43
CA ALA A 161 3.32 38.55 18.73
C ALA A 161 4.26 37.52 19.38
N LEU A 162 3.98 36.21 19.17
CA LEU A 162 4.87 35.14 19.62
C LEU A 162 6.22 35.18 18.87
N ASP A 163 6.17 35.34 17.55
CA ASP A 163 7.37 35.44 16.71
C ASP A 163 8.21 36.67 17.13
N GLU A 164 7.55 37.78 17.53
CA GLU A 164 8.19 39.02 18.04
C GLU A 164 8.82 38.78 19.43
N VAL A 165 8.13 38.04 20.30
CA VAL A 165 8.69 37.65 21.63
C VAL A 165 9.94 36.78 21.46
N GLU A 166 9.95 35.83 20.55
CA GLU A 166 11.12 35.00 20.29
C GLU A 166 12.30 35.82 19.76
N ALA A 167 12.03 36.84 18.93
CA ALA A 167 13.07 37.68 18.33
C ALA A 167 13.63 38.77 19.27
N THR A 168 12.75 39.38 20.07
CA THR A 168 13.10 40.61 20.85
C THR A 168 12.91 40.50 22.36
N GLY A 169 12.28 39.44 22.82
CA GLY A 169 11.86 39.24 24.21
C GLY A 169 10.54 39.92 24.58
N TYR A 170 9.92 40.67 23.67
CA TYR A 170 8.65 41.34 23.89
C TYR A 170 7.75 41.21 22.68
N GLY A 171 6.42 41.01 22.88
CA GLY A 171 5.43 40.94 21.83
C GLY A 171 4.12 41.63 22.27
N ILE A 172 3.43 42.29 21.32
CA ILE A 172 2.17 43.01 21.57
C ILE A 172 1.03 42.25 20.88
N VAL A 173 0.01 41.87 21.66
CA VAL A 173 -1.25 41.32 21.14
C VAL A 173 -2.32 42.42 21.24
N THR A 174 -2.86 42.84 20.08
CA THR A 174 -4.00 43.77 20.05
C THR A 174 -5.27 42.99 20.36
N VAL A 175 -5.89 43.29 21.50
CA VAL A 175 -7.21 42.75 21.89
C VAL A 175 -8.27 43.79 21.52
N SER A 176 -9.17 43.45 20.60
CA SER A 176 -10.31 44.28 20.26
C SER A 176 -11.35 44.12 21.37
N TYR A 177 -11.49 45.17 22.21
CA TYR A 177 -12.60 45.26 23.16
C TYR A 177 -13.85 45.71 22.41
N THR A 178 -14.84 44.85 22.29
CA THR A 178 -16.21 45.28 22.02
C THR A 178 -16.74 46.00 23.28
N HIS A 179 -16.91 47.29 23.23
CA HIS A 179 -17.62 48.04 24.26
C HIS A 179 -19.04 47.52 24.36
N LEU A 180 -19.34 46.74 25.40
CA LEU A 180 -20.71 46.56 25.88
C LEU A 180 -21.11 47.85 26.57
N THR A 181 -21.79 48.73 25.88
CA THR A 181 -22.60 49.77 26.51
C THR A 181 -23.82 49.09 27.10
N LEU A 182 -23.78 48.87 28.40
CA LEU A 182 -24.99 48.57 29.18
C LEU A 182 -25.88 49.80 29.22
N PRO A 183 -27.20 49.67 29.03
CA PRO A 183 -28.17 50.73 29.15
C PRO A 183 -28.30 51.32 30.56
#